data_f637e01fd1118789c74fac3632050722
#
_entry.id   f637e01fd1118789c74fac3632050722
#
_cell.length_a   1.000
_cell.length_b   1.000
_cell.length_c   1.000
_cell.angle_alpha   90.00
_cell.angle_beta   90.00
_cell.angle_gamma   90.00
#
_symmetry.space_group_name_H-M   'P 1'
#
loop_
_entity.id
_entity.type
_entity.pdbx_description
1 polymer ?
#
loop_
_entity_poly.entity_id
_entity_poly.type
_entity_poly.pdbx_seq_one_letter_code
_entity_poly.pdbx_strand_id
1 'polypeptide(L)'
;DNTNLSVTCLDQINEIQKVLDTQLYNSISRIGLQTERPDIYFQNLSKRQTDKPHLYFSNTSVKDTFAYNISLQIFDNETRFDESYFAYYFNNHVLKIGRTSRWWSPSSDSSLILSNSARPSPGISFTNYNPKIIQSKYFSFLGPINYEFFINKLEENRYVPNALLFGNRISIQPHSRLGVSFFRTAQFGGDGRNLNTKIFVD
;
A
#
# COMPACT_ATOMS: atom_id res chain seq x y z
N ASP A 1 -22.99 12.89 36.14
CA ASP A 1 -22.03 13.64 35.29
C ASP A 1 -21.49 12.86 34.07
N ASN A 2 -22.06 11.68 33.77
CA ASN A 2 -21.66 10.89 32.60
C ASN A 2 -22.23 11.38 31.24
N THR A 3 -23.17 12.31 31.25
CA THR A 3 -23.82 12.82 30.04
C THR A 3 -22.97 13.84 29.27
N ASN A 4 -22.14 14.60 29.95
CA ASN A 4 -21.30 15.63 29.32
C ASN A 4 -20.09 15.03 28.58
N LEU A 5 -19.57 13.88 29.04
CA LEU A 5 -18.47 13.19 28.35
C LEU A 5 -18.90 12.57 27.02
N SER A 6 -20.15 12.09 26.92
CA SER A 6 -20.66 11.48 25.68
C SER A 6 -20.92 12.52 24.59
N VAL A 7 -21.41 13.71 24.95
CA VAL A 7 -21.64 14.81 23.99
C VAL A 7 -20.31 15.33 23.44
N THR A 8 -19.33 15.57 24.30
CA THR A 8 -18.01 16.05 23.89
C THR A 8 -17.29 15.03 22.97
N CYS A 9 -17.44 13.74 23.22
CA CYS A 9 -16.87 12.69 22.39
C CYS A 9 -17.54 12.61 21.01
N LEU A 10 -18.87 12.74 20.95
CA LEU A 10 -19.63 12.79 19.71
C LEU A 10 -19.28 14.03 18.87
N ASP A 11 -19.12 15.18 19.52
CA ASP A 11 -18.73 16.42 18.83
C ASP A 11 -17.31 16.29 18.24
N GLN A 12 -16.38 15.69 18.96
CA GLN A 12 -15.03 15.41 18.45
C GLN A 12 -15.05 14.42 17.27
N ILE A 13 -15.86 13.36 17.34
CA ILE A 13 -16.02 12.42 16.23
C ILE A 13 -16.61 13.13 15.01
N ASN A 14 -17.63 13.95 15.18
CA ASN A 14 -18.24 14.73 14.10
C ASN A 14 -17.27 15.74 13.49
N GLU A 15 -16.44 16.40 14.29
CA GLU A 15 -15.38 17.28 13.78
C GLU A 15 -14.33 16.51 12.98
N ILE A 16 -13.88 15.37 13.49
CA ILE A 16 -12.94 14.49 12.78
C ILE A 16 -13.56 14.00 11.48
N GLN A 17 -14.81 13.56 11.47
CA GLN A 17 -15.52 13.16 10.25
C GLN A 17 -15.62 14.31 9.26
N LYS A 18 -16.00 15.50 9.71
CA LYS A 18 -16.09 16.68 8.85
C LYS A 18 -14.74 17.06 8.22
N VAL A 19 -13.64 16.94 8.98
CA VAL A 19 -12.28 17.17 8.46
C VAL A 19 -11.91 16.08 7.44
N LEU A 20 -12.23 14.82 7.71
CA LEU A 20 -11.99 13.70 6.80
C LEU A 20 -12.79 13.85 5.51
N ASP A 21 -14.08 14.18 5.60
CA ASP A 21 -14.95 14.40 4.45
C ASP A 21 -14.46 15.59 3.60
N THR A 22 -14.02 16.66 4.23
CA THR A 22 -13.45 17.82 3.53
C THR A 22 -12.13 17.48 2.84
N GLN A 23 -11.31 16.59 3.42
CA GLN A 23 -10.06 16.12 2.81
C GLN A 23 -10.30 15.14 1.65
N LEU A 24 -11.36 14.34 1.69
CA LEU A 24 -11.69 13.38 0.63
C LEU A 24 -12.03 14.05 -0.71
N TYR A 25 -12.54 15.29 -0.69
CA TYR A 25 -12.93 16.03 -1.90
C TYR A 25 -11.87 17.00 -2.42
N ASN A 26 -10.78 17.22 -1.70
CA ASN A 26 -9.77 18.20 -2.07
C ASN A 26 -8.50 17.54 -2.62
N SER A 27 -8.00 18.14 -3.71
CA SER A 27 -6.67 17.85 -4.22
C SER A 27 -5.63 18.52 -3.32
N ILE A 28 -4.66 17.76 -2.84
CA ILE A 28 -3.57 18.25 -2.00
C ILE A 28 -2.27 18.20 -2.80
N SER A 29 -1.66 19.39 -3.00
CA SER A 29 -0.34 19.49 -3.60
C SER A 29 0.70 19.76 -2.53
N ARG A 30 1.84 19.08 -2.61
CA ARG A 30 3.00 19.29 -1.74
C ARG A 30 4.24 19.47 -2.60
N ILE A 31 5.05 20.44 -2.22
CA ILE A 31 6.38 20.66 -2.79
C ILE A 31 7.37 20.80 -1.64
N GLY A 32 8.56 20.29 -1.80
CA GLY A 32 9.58 20.43 -0.78
C GLY A 32 10.95 19.98 -1.26
N LEU A 33 11.93 20.30 -0.43
CA LEU A 33 13.31 19.88 -0.58
C LEU A 33 13.61 18.87 0.53
N GLN A 34 14.08 17.69 0.15
CA GLN A 34 14.66 16.75 1.10
C GLN A 34 16.17 16.88 1.03
N THR A 35 16.79 17.20 2.16
CA THR A 35 18.24 17.28 2.30
C THR A 35 18.81 15.89 2.64
N GLU A 36 20.13 15.79 2.56
CA GLU A 36 20.87 14.59 2.94
C GLU A 36 20.58 14.15 4.38
N ARG A 37 20.55 12.85 4.62
CA ARG A 37 20.25 12.28 5.93
C ARG A 37 21.49 11.65 6.55
N PRO A 38 21.55 11.55 7.89
CA PRO A 38 22.60 10.80 8.56
C PRO A 38 22.58 9.32 8.17
N ASP A 39 23.74 8.69 8.17
CA ASP A 39 24.00 7.33 7.70
C ASP A 39 23.23 6.23 8.46
N ILE A 40 22.65 6.54 9.60
CA ILE A 40 21.91 5.60 10.43
C ILE A 40 20.41 5.95 10.41
N TYR A 41 19.60 5.09 9.83
CA TYR A 41 18.15 5.20 9.94
C TYR A 41 17.50 3.85 10.17
N PHE A 42 16.46 3.84 10.96
CA PHE A 42 15.64 2.66 11.17
C PHE A 42 14.53 2.59 10.11
N GLN A 43 14.40 1.43 9.50
CA GLN A 43 13.27 1.17 8.64
C GLN A 43 12.03 0.91 9.50
N ASN A 44 10.96 1.61 9.20
CA ASN A 44 9.66 1.42 9.82
C ASN A 44 8.55 1.58 8.79
N LEU A 45 7.30 1.50 9.21
CA LEU A 45 6.13 1.69 8.35
C LEU A 45 6.06 3.08 7.69
N SER A 46 6.85 4.04 8.13
CA SER A 46 6.88 5.37 7.55
C SER A 46 7.35 5.36 6.10
N LYS A 47 7.18 6.50 5.43
CA LYS A 47 7.58 6.69 4.03
C LYS A 47 9.06 6.33 3.84
N ARG A 48 9.35 5.62 2.75
CA ARG A 48 10.72 5.32 2.32
C ARG A 48 11.58 6.59 2.32
N GLN A 49 12.75 6.47 2.87
CA GLN A 49 13.73 7.53 2.93
C GLN A 49 14.79 7.31 1.85
N THR A 50 15.21 8.38 1.22
CA THR A 50 16.29 8.37 0.22
C THR A 50 17.52 9.03 0.81
N ASP A 51 18.69 8.51 0.50
CA ASP A 51 19.98 8.99 1.04
C ASP A 51 20.45 10.28 0.36
N LYS A 52 19.89 10.59 -0.81
CA LYS A 52 20.33 11.72 -1.64
C LYS A 52 19.37 12.89 -1.51
N PRO A 53 19.88 14.14 -1.49
CA PRO A 53 19.04 15.32 -1.54
C PRO A 53 18.25 15.34 -2.86
N HIS A 54 16.99 15.77 -2.80
CA HIS A 54 16.13 15.89 -3.96
C HIS A 54 14.98 16.86 -3.74
N LEU A 55 14.52 17.43 -4.84
CA LEU A 55 13.25 18.15 -4.88
C LEU A 55 12.13 17.13 -5.04
N TYR A 56 11.03 17.32 -4.31
CA TYR A 56 9.85 16.52 -4.51
C TYR A 56 8.61 17.38 -4.74
N PHE A 57 7.77 16.90 -5.62
CA PHE A 57 6.42 17.39 -5.86
C PHE A 57 5.47 16.22 -5.72
N SER A 58 4.33 16.42 -5.08
CA SER A 58 3.24 15.44 -5.09
C SER A 58 1.90 16.12 -5.16
N ASN A 59 0.99 15.54 -5.93
CA ASN A 59 -0.41 15.91 -5.98
C ASN A 59 -1.27 14.68 -5.75
N THR A 60 -2.08 14.73 -4.71
CA THR A 60 -2.98 13.63 -4.33
C THR A 60 -4.41 14.14 -4.40
N SER A 61 -5.29 13.37 -5.02
CA SER A 61 -6.73 13.64 -5.02
C SER A 61 -7.50 12.35 -4.80
N VAL A 62 -8.56 12.45 -4.04
CA VAL A 62 -9.50 11.36 -3.76
C VAL A 62 -10.89 11.83 -4.11
N LYS A 63 -11.61 11.02 -4.86
CA LYS A 63 -13.02 11.20 -5.21
C LYS A 63 -13.78 9.91 -4.92
N ASP A 64 -15.10 9.95 -5.00
CA ASP A 64 -15.98 8.83 -4.61
C ASP A 64 -15.59 7.47 -5.21
N THR A 65 -15.19 7.48 -6.49
CA THR A 65 -14.90 6.24 -7.24
C THR A 65 -13.45 6.09 -7.64
N PHE A 66 -12.65 7.15 -7.54
CA PHE A 66 -11.24 7.06 -7.90
C PHE A 66 -10.34 7.94 -7.04
N ALA A 67 -9.09 7.55 -6.94
CA ALA A 67 -8.05 8.33 -6.32
C ALA A 67 -6.78 8.26 -7.16
N TYR A 68 -5.98 9.30 -7.12
CA TYR A 68 -4.66 9.29 -7.72
C TYR A 68 -3.64 9.99 -6.82
N ASN A 69 -2.40 9.60 -6.97
CA ASN A 69 -1.25 10.32 -6.48
C ASN A 69 -0.22 10.42 -7.60
N ILE A 70 0.19 11.63 -7.93
CA ILE A 70 1.31 11.89 -8.83
C ILE A 70 2.44 12.40 -7.95
N SER A 71 3.54 11.67 -7.88
CA SER A 71 4.72 12.00 -7.10
C SER A 71 5.92 12.06 -8.01
N LEU A 72 6.60 13.20 -8.00
CA LEU A 72 7.81 13.46 -8.78
C LEU A 72 8.94 13.75 -7.81
N GLN A 73 10.04 13.05 -7.95
CA GLN A 73 11.26 13.26 -7.20
C GLN A 73 12.40 13.52 -8.19
N ILE A 74 13.04 14.66 -8.06
CA ILE A 74 14.11 15.13 -8.96
C ILE A 74 15.42 15.09 -8.19
N PHE A 75 16.30 14.21 -8.60
CA PHE A 75 17.68 14.07 -8.16
C PHE A 75 18.63 14.67 -9.19
N ASP A 76 19.90 14.84 -8.85
CA ASP A 76 20.90 15.40 -9.77
C ASP A 76 20.99 14.62 -11.10
N ASN A 77 20.91 13.29 -11.07
CA ASN A 77 21.13 12.43 -12.22
C ASN A 77 19.90 11.61 -12.65
N GLU A 78 18.78 11.69 -11.93
CA GLU A 78 17.60 10.90 -12.23
C GLU A 78 16.30 11.54 -11.75
N THR A 79 15.23 11.21 -12.43
CA THR A 79 13.86 11.58 -12.03
C THR A 79 13.09 10.31 -11.69
N ARG A 80 12.36 10.33 -10.57
CA ARG A 80 11.60 9.19 -10.07
C ARG A 80 10.12 9.54 -9.92
N PHE A 81 9.28 8.57 -10.23
CA PHE A 81 7.82 8.61 -10.05
C PHE A 81 7.36 7.61 -8.96
N ASP A 82 8.19 7.40 -7.94
CA ASP A 82 7.89 6.49 -6.85
C ASP A 82 6.63 7.00 -6.11
N GLU A 83 5.74 6.09 -5.70
CA GLU A 83 4.42 6.37 -5.10
C GLU A 83 3.39 7.05 -6.03
N SER A 84 3.63 7.05 -7.34
CA SER A 84 2.61 7.50 -8.31
C SER A 84 1.68 6.36 -8.66
N TYR A 85 0.37 6.60 -8.52
CA TYR A 85 -0.65 5.61 -8.81
C TYR A 85 -1.99 6.24 -9.20
N PHE A 86 -2.80 5.44 -9.87
CA PHE A 86 -4.23 5.63 -10.05
C PHE A 86 -4.97 4.46 -9.40
N ALA A 87 -6.01 4.73 -8.65
CA ALA A 87 -6.86 3.75 -7.98
C ALA A 87 -8.32 3.95 -8.35
N TYR A 88 -9.02 2.86 -8.63
CA TYR A 88 -10.44 2.85 -8.94
C TYR A 88 -11.18 1.96 -7.93
N TYR A 89 -12.22 2.52 -7.30
CA TYR A 89 -13.07 1.84 -6.35
C TYR A 89 -14.35 1.34 -7.01
N PHE A 90 -14.69 0.09 -6.80
CA PHE A 90 -15.94 -0.52 -7.24
C PHE A 90 -16.33 -1.69 -6.35
N ASN A 91 -17.58 -1.76 -5.95
CA ASN A 91 -18.14 -2.93 -5.23
C ASN A 91 -17.27 -3.42 -4.06
N ASN A 92 -16.80 -2.53 -3.19
CA ASN A 92 -15.89 -2.86 -2.09
C ASN A 92 -14.50 -3.36 -2.52
N HIS A 93 -14.08 -3.11 -3.75
CA HIS A 93 -12.76 -3.46 -4.25
C HIS A 93 -12.03 -2.22 -4.74
N VAL A 94 -10.72 -2.24 -4.66
CA VAL A 94 -9.84 -1.22 -5.21
C VAL A 94 -8.89 -1.87 -6.20
N LEU A 95 -8.98 -1.46 -7.44
CA LEU A 95 -7.98 -1.73 -8.47
C LEU A 95 -7.01 -0.56 -8.52
N LYS A 96 -5.72 -0.82 -8.32
CA LYS A 96 -4.69 0.20 -8.34
C LYS A 96 -3.63 -0.11 -9.38
N ILE A 97 -3.26 0.88 -10.17
CA ILE A 97 -2.20 0.80 -11.19
C ILE A 97 -1.17 1.87 -10.86
N GLY A 98 0.11 1.50 -10.82
CA GLY A 98 1.19 2.44 -10.55
C GLY A 98 2.34 1.84 -9.76
N ARG A 99 3.09 2.73 -9.10
CA ARG A 99 4.24 2.40 -8.26
C ARG A 99 3.88 2.68 -6.81
N THR A 100 3.62 1.64 -6.03
CA THR A 100 3.24 1.78 -4.62
C THR A 100 4.07 0.86 -3.74
N SER A 101 4.61 1.42 -2.67
CA SER A 101 5.27 0.63 -1.62
C SER A 101 4.25 -0.23 -0.89
N ARG A 102 4.71 -1.37 -0.38
CA ARG A 102 3.90 -2.31 0.41
C ARG A 102 4.65 -2.67 1.67
N TRP A 103 3.92 -2.65 2.77
CA TRP A 103 4.41 -3.11 4.06
C TRP A 103 3.55 -4.29 4.52
N TRP A 104 4.10 -5.49 4.38
CA TRP A 104 3.39 -6.71 4.74
C TRP A 104 3.89 -7.27 6.06
N SER A 105 3.53 -6.60 7.12
CA SER A 105 3.81 -7.00 8.50
C SER A 105 2.75 -6.44 9.44
N PRO A 106 2.41 -7.12 10.53
CA PRO A 106 1.64 -6.55 11.62
C PRO A 106 2.48 -5.58 12.47
N SER A 107 3.81 -5.66 12.42
CA SER A 107 4.73 -4.77 13.13
C SER A 107 4.99 -3.50 12.33
N SER A 108 5.15 -2.37 13.03
CA SER A 108 5.60 -1.09 12.46
C SER A 108 7.10 -1.05 12.18
N ASP A 109 7.88 -1.89 12.84
CA ASP A 109 9.35 -1.78 12.88
C ASP A 109 10.06 -2.82 12.02
N SER A 110 9.37 -3.88 11.64
CA SER A 110 9.94 -4.95 10.81
C SER A 110 8.93 -5.52 9.83
N SER A 111 9.38 -5.92 8.67
CA SER A 111 8.56 -6.58 7.67
C SER A 111 9.13 -7.94 7.29
N LEU A 112 8.26 -8.95 7.21
CA LEU A 112 8.67 -10.33 6.94
C LEU A 112 8.99 -10.59 5.46
N ILE A 113 8.21 -10.01 4.54
CA ILE A 113 8.34 -10.31 3.11
C ILE A 113 8.55 -9.05 2.29
N LEU A 114 7.66 -8.07 2.42
CA LEU A 114 7.71 -6.82 1.67
C LEU A 114 7.83 -5.65 2.64
N SER A 115 8.81 -4.82 2.38
CA SER A 115 9.07 -3.58 3.11
C SER A 115 9.19 -2.41 2.15
N ASN A 116 9.25 -1.21 2.68
CA ASN A 116 9.50 0.01 1.91
C ASN A 116 11.00 0.29 1.67
N SER A 117 11.88 -0.69 1.92
CA SER A 117 13.33 -0.57 1.64
C SER A 117 13.63 -0.55 0.15
N ALA A 118 12.95 -1.41 -0.63
CA ALA A 118 13.09 -1.45 -2.08
C ALA A 118 12.23 -0.36 -2.73
N ARG A 119 12.67 0.12 -3.90
CA ARG A 119 11.86 1.04 -4.70
C ARG A 119 10.57 0.36 -5.15
N PRO A 120 9.44 1.09 -5.15
CA PRO A 120 8.19 0.54 -5.65
C PRO A 120 8.27 0.31 -7.16
N SER A 121 8.12 -0.92 -7.57
CA SER A 121 8.06 -1.30 -8.98
C SER A 121 6.67 -1.05 -9.56
N PRO A 122 6.57 -0.71 -10.87
CA PRO A 122 5.29 -0.50 -11.53
C PRO A 122 4.49 -1.79 -11.57
N GLY A 123 3.19 -1.69 -11.38
CA GLY A 123 2.34 -2.87 -11.42
C GLY A 123 0.87 -2.56 -11.18
N ILE A 124 0.11 -3.62 -11.02
CA ILE A 124 -1.33 -3.61 -10.78
C ILE A 124 -1.58 -4.34 -9.46
N SER A 125 -2.47 -3.80 -8.63
CA SER A 125 -2.94 -4.49 -7.43
C SER A 125 -4.46 -4.44 -7.30
N PHE A 126 -4.98 -5.46 -6.67
CA PHE A 126 -6.39 -5.64 -6.38
C PHE A 126 -6.55 -5.97 -4.89
N THR A 127 -7.37 -5.21 -4.18
CA THR A 127 -7.62 -5.39 -2.74
C THR A 127 -9.08 -5.13 -2.42
N ASN A 128 -9.58 -5.70 -1.33
CA ASN A 128 -10.85 -5.24 -0.79
C ASN A 128 -10.65 -3.95 0.03
N TYR A 129 -11.63 -3.06 -0.05
CA TYR A 129 -11.61 -1.79 0.67
C TYR A 129 -11.97 -1.99 2.15
N ASN A 130 -13.13 -2.59 2.40
CA ASN A 130 -13.56 -2.96 3.75
C ASN A 130 -13.38 -4.46 3.96
N PRO A 131 -13.01 -4.89 5.18
CA PRO A 131 -12.98 -6.29 5.53
C PRO A 131 -14.33 -6.97 5.24
N LYS A 132 -14.29 -8.14 4.61
CA LYS A 132 -15.48 -8.90 4.26
C LYS A 132 -15.71 -10.01 5.28
N ILE A 133 -16.91 -10.05 5.86
CA ILE A 133 -17.34 -11.17 6.71
C ILE A 133 -18.08 -12.17 5.83
N ILE A 134 -17.61 -13.41 5.80
CA ILE A 134 -18.29 -14.48 5.07
C ILE A 134 -19.46 -14.99 5.92
N GLN A 135 -20.67 -14.75 5.46
CA GLN A 135 -21.90 -15.27 6.07
C GLN A 135 -22.14 -16.73 5.63
N SER A 136 -21.30 -17.63 6.12
CA SER A 136 -21.41 -19.05 5.86
C SER A 136 -21.28 -19.84 7.16
N LYS A 137 -22.11 -20.86 7.34
CA LYS A 137 -22.07 -21.75 8.51
C LYS A 137 -20.67 -22.37 8.74
N TYR A 138 -19.92 -22.60 7.67
CA TYR A 138 -18.60 -23.24 7.73
C TYR A 138 -17.43 -22.27 7.85
N PHE A 139 -17.59 -21.01 7.43
CA PHE A 139 -16.48 -20.03 7.34
C PHE A 139 -16.69 -18.79 8.19
N SER A 140 -17.82 -18.68 8.93
CA SER A 140 -18.08 -17.53 9.80
C SER A 140 -17.05 -17.38 10.92
N PHE A 141 -16.39 -18.47 11.32
CA PHE A 141 -15.34 -18.46 12.33
C PHE A 141 -14.07 -17.72 11.89
N LEU A 142 -13.85 -17.51 10.59
CA LEU A 142 -12.70 -16.78 10.07
C LEU A 142 -12.75 -15.28 10.41
N GLY A 143 -13.94 -14.76 10.76
CA GLY A 143 -14.13 -13.35 11.03
C GLY A 143 -13.94 -12.46 9.79
N PRO A 144 -13.58 -11.18 9.99
CA PRO A 144 -13.30 -10.26 8.90
C PRO A 144 -12.09 -10.69 8.08
N ILE A 145 -12.24 -10.66 6.75
CA ILE A 145 -11.21 -11.07 5.78
C ILE A 145 -10.76 -9.87 4.97
N ASN A 146 -9.45 -9.65 4.94
CA ASN A 146 -8.78 -8.73 4.02
C ASN A 146 -7.90 -9.52 3.06
N TYR A 147 -7.85 -9.09 1.81
CA TYR A 147 -6.95 -9.66 0.82
C TYR A 147 -6.37 -8.59 -0.09
N GLU A 148 -5.17 -8.86 -0.57
CA GLU A 148 -4.47 -8.08 -1.58
C GLU A 148 -3.74 -9.02 -2.53
N PHE A 149 -3.88 -8.77 -3.82
CA PHE A 149 -3.13 -9.42 -4.89
C PHE A 149 -2.42 -8.34 -5.69
N PHE A 150 -1.21 -8.62 -6.16
CA PHE A 150 -0.53 -7.72 -7.07
C PHE A 150 0.36 -8.47 -8.06
N ILE A 151 0.62 -7.83 -9.19
CA ILE A 151 1.65 -8.21 -10.15
C ILE A 151 2.42 -6.95 -10.49
N ASN A 152 3.74 -6.97 -10.23
CA ASN A 152 4.63 -5.88 -10.52
C ASN A 152 5.72 -6.33 -11.50
N LYS A 153 6.16 -5.43 -12.38
CA LYS A 153 7.31 -5.64 -13.23
C LYS A 153 8.56 -5.14 -12.49
N LEU A 154 9.53 -6.02 -12.32
CA LEU A 154 10.81 -5.68 -11.69
C LEU A 154 11.71 -4.92 -12.67
N GLU A 155 12.74 -4.29 -12.11
CA GLU A 155 13.69 -3.45 -12.85
C GLU A 155 14.53 -4.26 -13.84
N GLU A 156 15.03 -3.57 -14.86
CA GLU A 156 15.90 -4.16 -15.89
C GLU A 156 17.29 -4.54 -15.35
N ASN A 157 17.83 -3.75 -14.40
CA ASN A 157 19.15 -3.96 -13.80
C ASN A 157 19.14 -5.04 -12.69
N ARG A 158 18.61 -6.22 -12.99
CA ARG A 158 18.61 -7.38 -12.09
C ARG A 158 19.20 -8.59 -12.77
N TYR A 159 19.57 -9.61 -12.00
CA TYR A 159 20.06 -10.89 -12.53
C TYR A 159 19.11 -11.51 -13.56
N VAL A 160 17.80 -11.36 -13.36
CA VAL A 160 16.77 -11.65 -14.36
C VAL A 160 16.03 -10.34 -14.63
N PRO A 161 16.36 -9.64 -15.74
CA PRO A 161 15.72 -8.40 -16.10
C PRO A 161 14.23 -8.59 -16.37
N ASN A 162 13.45 -7.55 -16.07
CA ASN A 162 12.02 -7.49 -16.40
C ASN A 162 11.17 -8.63 -15.82
N ALA A 163 11.65 -9.34 -14.80
CA ALA A 163 10.88 -10.40 -14.15
C ALA A 163 9.58 -9.85 -13.55
N LEU A 164 8.54 -10.67 -13.54
CA LEU A 164 7.28 -10.35 -12.88
C LEU A 164 7.32 -10.85 -11.43
N LEU A 165 6.89 -10.00 -10.52
CA LEU A 165 6.69 -10.32 -9.10
C LEU A 165 5.19 -10.37 -8.82
N PHE A 166 4.69 -11.56 -8.57
CA PHE A 166 3.36 -11.76 -8.02
C PHE A 166 3.43 -11.75 -6.50
N GLY A 167 2.41 -11.21 -5.85
CA GLY A 167 2.22 -11.33 -4.42
C GLY A 167 0.76 -11.44 -4.05
N ASN A 168 0.50 -12.21 -3.02
CA ASN A 168 -0.81 -12.26 -2.39
C ASN A 168 -0.69 -12.24 -0.87
N ARG A 169 -1.64 -11.55 -0.26
CA ARG A 169 -1.86 -11.49 1.18
C ARG A 169 -3.31 -11.78 1.47
N ILE A 170 -3.56 -12.65 2.43
CA ILE A 170 -4.89 -12.90 2.98
C ILE A 170 -4.77 -12.79 4.49
N SER A 171 -5.56 -11.91 5.10
CA SER A 171 -5.60 -11.68 6.53
C SER A 171 -6.99 -11.97 7.06
N ILE A 172 -7.07 -12.72 8.14
CA ILE A 172 -8.30 -13.10 8.82
C ILE A 172 -8.22 -12.70 10.30
N GLN A 173 -9.35 -12.41 10.90
CA GLN A 173 -9.44 -12.08 12.32
C GLN A 173 -10.50 -12.93 13.00
N PRO A 174 -10.18 -14.21 13.32
CA PRO A 174 -11.15 -15.13 13.90
C PRO A 174 -11.58 -14.76 15.33
N HIS A 175 -10.79 -13.94 16.00
CA HIS A 175 -11.10 -13.42 17.34
C HIS A 175 -10.63 -11.98 17.48
N SER A 176 -11.25 -11.19 18.36
CA SER A 176 -10.90 -9.76 18.58
C SER A 176 -9.43 -9.53 18.97
N ARG A 177 -8.77 -10.54 19.53
CA ARG A 177 -7.37 -10.51 19.97
C ARG A 177 -6.42 -11.33 19.08
N LEU A 178 -6.94 -11.96 18.02
CA LEU A 178 -6.14 -12.83 17.16
C LEU A 178 -6.32 -12.45 15.69
N GLY A 179 -5.26 -11.98 15.08
CA GLY A 179 -5.16 -11.77 13.63
C GLY A 179 -4.15 -12.76 13.03
N VAL A 180 -4.52 -13.39 11.94
CA VAL A 180 -3.66 -14.32 11.19
C VAL A 180 -3.54 -13.84 9.76
N SER A 181 -2.31 -13.78 9.24
CA SER A 181 -2.06 -13.33 7.88
C SER A 181 -1.17 -14.33 7.14
N PHE A 182 -1.57 -14.67 5.93
CA PHE A 182 -0.82 -15.51 5.01
C PHE A 182 -0.27 -14.64 3.89
N PHE A 183 1.01 -14.80 3.61
CA PHE A 183 1.72 -14.04 2.58
C PHE A 183 2.43 -15.01 1.64
N ARG A 184 2.38 -14.70 0.36
CA ARG A 184 3.17 -15.40 -0.65
C ARG A 184 3.66 -14.42 -1.69
N THR A 185 4.90 -14.57 -2.12
CA THR A 185 5.46 -13.89 -3.28
C THR A 185 6.10 -14.91 -4.21
N ALA A 186 6.01 -14.68 -5.52
CA ALA A 186 6.64 -15.51 -6.52
C ALA A 186 7.18 -14.63 -7.65
N GLN A 187 8.40 -14.93 -8.10
CA GLN A 187 8.99 -14.30 -9.29
C GLN A 187 8.90 -15.26 -10.47
N PHE A 188 8.46 -14.77 -11.62
CA PHE A 188 8.32 -15.56 -12.83
C PHE A 188 8.56 -14.72 -14.09
N GLY A 189 8.82 -15.39 -15.20
CA GLY A 189 9.15 -14.73 -16.46
C GLY A 189 10.43 -13.89 -16.37
N GLY A 190 10.49 -12.85 -17.17
CA GLY A 190 11.67 -12.00 -17.35
C GLY A 190 12.47 -12.42 -18.58
N ASP A 191 13.48 -11.61 -18.92
CA ASP A 191 14.29 -11.84 -20.12
C ASP A 191 15.07 -13.15 -19.99
N GLY A 192 14.95 -14.00 -20.98
CA GLY A 192 15.60 -15.32 -21.02
C GLY A 192 14.91 -16.43 -20.20
N ARG A 193 13.74 -16.16 -19.59
CA ARG A 193 12.95 -17.16 -18.87
C ARG A 193 11.57 -17.37 -19.50
N ASN A 194 11.18 -18.61 -19.68
CA ASN A 194 9.81 -18.94 -20.10
C ASN A 194 8.81 -18.61 -19.00
N LEU A 195 7.64 -18.10 -19.40
CA LEU A 195 6.48 -17.95 -18.49
C LEU A 195 6.01 -19.37 -18.10
N ASN A 196 6.51 -19.89 -17.01
CA ASN A 196 6.09 -21.19 -16.51
C ASN A 196 5.10 -21.00 -15.36
N THR A 197 3.86 -21.40 -15.57
CA THR A 197 2.77 -21.32 -14.58
C THR A 197 2.92 -22.35 -13.45
N LYS A 198 3.82 -23.32 -13.55
CA LYS A 198 4.07 -24.32 -12.50
C LYS A 198 4.57 -23.71 -11.18
N ILE A 199 5.14 -22.51 -11.22
CA ILE A 199 5.61 -21.77 -10.03
C ILE A 199 4.45 -21.44 -9.04
N PHE A 200 3.21 -21.52 -9.49
CA PHE A 200 2.04 -21.24 -8.65
C PHE A 200 1.46 -22.47 -7.96
N VAL A 201 1.94 -23.69 -8.32
CA VAL A 201 1.32 -24.97 -7.91
C VAL A 201 2.19 -25.76 -6.93
N ASP A 202 3.49 -25.46 -6.80
CA ASP A 202 4.42 -26.15 -5.90
C ASP A 202 4.46 -25.50 -4.50
#